data_c061eb4508133ce75150aa63ff194531
#
_entry.id   c061eb4508133ce75150aa63ff194531
#
_cell.length_a   1.000
_cell.length_b   1.000
_cell.length_c   1.000
_cell.angle_alpha   90.00
_cell.angle_beta   90.00
_cell.angle_gamma   90.00
#
_symmetry.space_group_name_H-M   'P 1'
#
loop_
_entity.id
_entity.type
_entity.pdbx_description
1 polymer ?
#
loop_
_entity_poly.entity_id
_entity_poly.type
_entity_poly.pdbx_seq_one_letter_code
_entity_poly.pdbx_strand_id
1 'polypeptide(L)'
;MSEAVVTPPASPAVRLPPATRLPKAFQGLAFAMSRRWMIRRLARRYGNVFALNLPMFGRVVVVAEPELAKQIFTTGPEELGNIQPNLSRMFGSGSVFALDREEHRRRRRLLAPPFHGKSIKNYEAIIEEETLRETAKWPEGQPFPTLPSMMHITLNVILRAVFGAGGAELDELRRIIPPWVTLGSRLAALPKPDRNFGRFSPWGRLDEWRRQYDVIMDKLIADERADPNFADRTDVLALMLRSTYDDGSVMSRKDIGDELLTLLAAGHETTAATLGWAFERVSRHPDLLAALVEEADSAGQGVAQGGNELRQATILEVQRARTVIDFAARRVYPPVYQLGEWVIPRGYSMIVSIGQIHDNPDVFPDPDRFDPQRYIGTKPSAFAWIPFGGGARRCVGAAFANMEMDVVLRTVLRHFTIETTDAPGEQWYCRGVTYTPKDGGRIVVRRR
;
A
#
# COMPACT_ATOMS: atom_id res chain seq x y z
N MET A 1 7.97 -12.00 -68.20
CA MET A 1 8.34 -11.46 -66.86
C MET A 1 7.11 -11.66 -65.99
N SER A 2 7.19 -12.62 -65.08
CA SER A 2 6.07 -12.96 -64.19
C SER A 2 6.22 -12.09 -62.88
N GLU A 3 5.25 -11.21 -62.62
CA GLU A 3 5.18 -10.45 -61.40
C GLU A 3 4.87 -11.40 -60.22
N ALA A 4 5.80 -11.50 -59.30
CA ALA A 4 5.58 -12.22 -58.07
C ALA A 4 4.57 -11.43 -57.21
N VAL A 5 3.38 -12.00 -57.01
CA VAL A 5 2.37 -11.49 -56.06
C VAL A 5 2.94 -11.63 -54.66
N VAL A 6 3.41 -10.51 -54.07
CA VAL A 6 3.81 -10.42 -52.67
C VAL A 6 2.54 -10.49 -51.84
N THR A 7 2.28 -11.64 -51.27
CA THR A 7 1.21 -11.81 -50.26
C THR A 7 1.55 -10.95 -49.03
N PRO A 8 0.66 -10.04 -48.56
CA PRO A 8 0.92 -9.28 -47.35
C PRO A 8 1.04 -10.23 -46.16
N PRO A 9 1.93 -9.94 -45.20
CA PRO A 9 2.09 -10.78 -44.02
C PRO A 9 0.74 -10.89 -43.31
N ALA A 10 0.36 -12.12 -42.97
CA ALA A 10 -0.85 -12.39 -42.17
C ALA A 10 -0.85 -11.56 -40.91
N SER A 11 -1.91 -10.78 -40.72
CA SER A 11 -2.11 -10.04 -39.48
C SER A 11 -1.96 -11.01 -38.29
N PRO A 12 -1.18 -10.68 -37.25
CA PRO A 12 -0.99 -11.58 -36.11
C PRO A 12 -2.36 -11.98 -35.56
N ALA A 13 -2.59 -13.28 -35.42
CA ALA A 13 -3.85 -13.79 -34.90
C ALA A 13 -4.13 -13.14 -33.54
N VAL A 14 -5.29 -12.48 -33.41
CA VAL A 14 -5.72 -11.81 -32.16
C VAL A 14 -5.87 -12.89 -31.09
N ARG A 15 -4.92 -12.96 -30.17
CA ARG A 15 -4.92 -13.92 -29.05
C ARG A 15 -5.39 -13.27 -27.77
N LEU A 16 -6.61 -13.58 -27.35
CA LEU A 16 -7.12 -13.17 -26.05
C LEU A 16 -6.62 -14.12 -24.94
N PRO A 17 -6.35 -13.62 -23.72
CA PRO A 17 -6.04 -14.49 -22.58
C PRO A 17 -7.17 -15.50 -22.30
N PRO A 18 -6.83 -16.75 -21.89
CA PRO A 18 -7.83 -17.74 -21.54
C PRO A 18 -8.74 -17.22 -20.42
N ALA A 19 -10.05 -17.42 -20.57
CA ALA A 19 -11.03 -16.91 -19.61
C ALA A 19 -11.71 -18.05 -18.83
N THR A 20 -11.96 -17.82 -17.54
CA THR A 20 -12.76 -18.75 -16.76
C THR A 20 -14.22 -18.76 -17.23
N ARG A 21 -14.83 -19.96 -17.28
CA ARG A 21 -16.24 -20.19 -17.63
C ARG A 21 -17.19 -20.06 -16.42
N LEU A 22 -16.66 -19.76 -15.23
CA LEU A 22 -17.50 -19.60 -14.04
C LEU A 22 -18.50 -18.45 -14.22
N PRO A 23 -19.72 -18.55 -13.67
CA PRO A 23 -20.68 -17.45 -13.70
C PRO A 23 -20.12 -16.18 -13.06
N LYS A 24 -20.45 -15.00 -13.62
CA LYS A 24 -19.94 -13.70 -13.16
C LYS A 24 -20.19 -13.43 -11.67
N ALA A 25 -21.37 -13.78 -11.18
CA ALA A 25 -21.69 -13.62 -9.75
C ALA A 25 -20.79 -14.47 -8.85
N PHE A 26 -20.52 -15.71 -9.25
CA PHE A 26 -19.62 -16.61 -8.52
C PHE A 26 -18.18 -16.09 -8.53
N GLN A 27 -17.70 -15.59 -9.69
CA GLN A 27 -16.38 -14.96 -9.76
C GLN A 27 -16.28 -13.76 -8.81
N GLY A 28 -17.31 -12.91 -8.76
CA GLY A 28 -17.37 -11.76 -7.87
C GLY A 28 -17.36 -12.16 -6.39
N LEU A 29 -18.15 -13.16 -6.02
CA LEU A 29 -18.22 -13.66 -4.66
C LEU A 29 -16.88 -14.28 -4.20
N ALA A 30 -16.30 -15.15 -5.04
CA ALA A 30 -15.00 -15.77 -4.75
C ALA A 30 -13.87 -14.74 -4.64
N PHE A 31 -13.87 -13.71 -5.51
CA PHE A 31 -12.92 -12.62 -5.45
C PHE A 31 -13.08 -11.78 -4.18
N ALA A 32 -14.30 -11.50 -3.76
CA ALA A 32 -14.57 -10.75 -2.54
C ALA A 32 -14.20 -11.51 -1.27
N MET A 33 -14.49 -12.81 -1.22
CA MET A 33 -14.28 -13.64 -0.03
C MET A 33 -12.85 -14.17 0.10
N SER A 34 -12.22 -14.55 -1.01
CA SER A 34 -10.91 -15.20 -1.00
C SER A 34 -10.15 -15.04 -2.32
N ARG A 35 -9.87 -13.77 -2.68
CA ARG A 35 -9.21 -13.46 -3.97
C ARG A 35 -7.86 -14.14 -4.15
N ARG A 36 -7.02 -14.24 -3.10
CA ARG A 36 -5.72 -14.95 -3.18
C ARG A 36 -5.91 -16.43 -3.55
N TRP A 37 -6.82 -17.12 -2.87
CA TRP A 37 -7.12 -18.51 -3.18
C TRP A 37 -7.67 -18.68 -4.59
N MET A 38 -8.62 -17.83 -4.98
CA MET A 38 -9.23 -17.87 -6.31
C MET A 38 -8.18 -17.66 -7.42
N ILE A 39 -7.35 -16.61 -7.32
CA ILE A 39 -6.32 -16.31 -8.30
C ILE A 39 -5.30 -17.45 -8.37
N ARG A 40 -4.80 -17.95 -7.23
CA ARG A 40 -3.88 -19.08 -7.16
C ARG A 40 -4.47 -20.36 -7.79
N ARG A 41 -5.75 -20.64 -7.53
CA ARG A 41 -6.46 -21.78 -8.12
C ARG A 41 -6.59 -21.67 -9.63
N LEU A 42 -6.91 -20.48 -10.13
CA LEU A 42 -7.06 -20.24 -11.57
C LEU A 42 -5.72 -20.19 -12.29
N ALA A 43 -4.67 -19.63 -11.68
CA ALA A 43 -3.32 -19.62 -12.23
C ALA A 43 -2.80 -21.06 -12.46
N ARG A 44 -3.05 -22.00 -11.56
CA ARG A 44 -2.72 -23.43 -11.76
C ARG A 44 -3.41 -24.05 -12.98
N ARG A 45 -4.56 -23.52 -13.39
CA ARG A 45 -5.35 -24.06 -14.50
C ARG A 45 -5.08 -23.36 -15.83
N TYR A 46 -4.89 -22.05 -15.81
CA TYR A 46 -4.84 -21.22 -17.00
C TYR A 46 -3.45 -20.61 -17.24
N GLY A 47 -2.50 -20.82 -16.33
CA GLY A 47 -1.17 -20.17 -16.39
C GLY A 47 -1.18 -18.79 -15.75
N ASN A 48 -0.10 -18.05 -16.00
CA ASN A 48 0.19 -16.76 -15.35
C ASN A 48 -0.60 -15.58 -15.95
N VAL A 49 -1.29 -15.77 -17.09
CA VAL A 49 -2.12 -14.74 -17.72
C VAL A 49 -3.48 -15.33 -18.06
N PHE A 50 -4.53 -14.80 -17.43
CA PHE A 50 -5.91 -15.25 -17.65
C PHE A 50 -6.93 -14.15 -17.39
N ALA A 51 -8.14 -14.32 -17.93
CA ALA A 51 -9.20 -13.34 -17.80
C ALA A 51 -10.33 -13.78 -16.85
N LEU A 52 -10.81 -12.79 -16.10
CA LEU A 52 -11.98 -12.84 -15.21
C LEU A 52 -13.07 -11.90 -15.72
N ASN A 53 -14.30 -12.13 -15.28
CA ASN A 53 -15.39 -11.18 -15.45
C ASN A 53 -15.97 -10.83 -14.06
N LEU A 54 -15.49 -9.74 -13.50
CA LEU A 54 -15.86 -9.32 -12.13
C LEU A 54 -17.02 -8.32 -12.18
N PRO A 55 -18.01 -8.43 -11.28
CA PRO A 55 -18.95 -7.34 -11.04
C PRO A 55 -18.19 -6.04 -10.78
N MET A 56 -18.70 -4.89 -11.17
CA MET A 56 -18.08 -3.56 -11.01
C MET A 56 -16.82 -3.28 -11.85
N PHE A 57 -15.93 -4.25 -12.04
CA PHE A 57 -14.67 -4.08 -12.79
C PHE A 57 -14.77 -4.51 -14.26
N GLY A 58 -15.84 -5.25 -14.63
CA GLY A 58 -16.00 -5.81 -15.95
C GLY A 58 -15.00 -6.92 -16.26
N ARG A 59 -14.46 -6.94 -17.47
CA ARG A 59 -13.44 -7.91 -17.86
C ARG A 59 -12.07 -7.48 -17.33
N VAL A 60 -11.42 -8.41 -16.65
CA VAL A 60 -10.14 -8.20 -15.96
C VAL A 60 -9.16 -9.26 -16.39
N VAL A 61 -7.98 -8.87 -16.85
CA VAL A 61 -6.86 -9.76 -17.14
C VAL A 61 -5.94 -9.77 -15.93
N VAL A 62 -5.73 -10.93 -15.36
CA VAL A 62 -4.75 -11.17 -14.28
C VAL A 62 -3.41 -11.49 -14.93
N VAL A 63 -2.35 -10.86 -14.46
CA VAL A 63 -0.97 -11.00 -14.93
C VAL A 63 -0.07 -11.31 -13.74
N ALA A 64 0.64 -12.43 -13.80
CA ALA A 64 1.54 -12.92 -12.76
C ALA A 64 2.96 -13.19 -13.28
N GLU A 65 3.39 -12.48 -14.32
CA GLU A 65 4.73 -12.57 -14.92
C GLU A 65 5.49 -11.26 -14.77
N PRO A 66 6.73 -11.25 -14.26
CA PRO A 66 7.52 -10.02 -14.05
C PRO A 66 7.74 -9.22 -15.34
N GLU A 67 8.00 -9.86 -16.48
CA GLU A 67 8.25 -9.15 -17.73
C GLU A 67 6.98 -8.46 -18.28
N LEU A 68 5.82 -9.10 -18.15
CA LEU A 68 4.55 -8.47 -18.50
C LEU A 68 4.15 -7.39 -17.47
N ALA A 69 4.46 -7.60 -16.20
CA ALA A 69 4.28 -6.56 -15.16
C ALA A 69 5.17 -5.34 -15.47
N LYS A 70 6.41 -5.55 -15.89
CA LYS A 70 7.32 -4.50 -16.36
C LYS A 70 6.69 -3.71 -17.52
N GLN A 71 6.21 -4.42 -18.56
CA GLN A 71 5.55 -3.79 -19.69
C GLN A 71 4.36 -2.92 -19.23
N ILE A 72 3.47 -3.45 -18.37
CA ILE A 72 2.33 -2.70 -17.81
C ILE A 72 2.78 -1.45 -17.03
N PHE A 73 3.83 -1.56 -16.23
CA PHE A 73 4.29 -0.47 -15.37
C PHE A 73 5.09 0.62 -16.10
N THR A 74 5.73 0.27 -17.23
CA THR A 74 6.50 1.21 -18.04
C THR A 74 5.68 1.86 -19.15
N THR A 75 4.49 1.31 -19.46
CA THR A 75 3.56 1.91 -20.44
C THR A 75 3.02 3.25 -19.94
N GLY A 76 2.94 4.20 -20.85
CA GLY A 76 2.49 5.57 -20.57
C GLY A 76 1.01 5.65 -20.14
N PRO A 77 0.63 6.68 -19.38
CA PRO A 77 -0.72 6.84 -18.85
C PRO A 77 -1.76 7.19 -19.93
N GLU A 78 -1.32 7.50 -21.15
CA GLU A 78 -2.21 7.69 -22.30
C GLU A 78 -2.77 6.37 -22.84
N GLU A 79 -2.03 5.28 -22.64
CA GLU A 79 -2.46 3.94 -23.02
C GLU A 79 -3.04 3.16 -21.85
N LEU A 80 -2.40 3.24 -20.66
CA LEU A 80 -2.80 2.51 -19.48
C LEU A 80 -3.12 3.46 -18.32
N GLY A 81 -4.40 3.71 -18.14
CA GLY A 81 -4.88 4.65 -17.14
C GLY A 81 -5.35 4.03 -15.82
N ASN A 82 -6.06 4.85 -15.09
CA ASN A 82 -6.56 4.52 -13.77
C ASN A 82 -7.74 3.54 -13.82
N ILE A 83 -7.76 2.58 -12.91
CA ILE A 83 -8.91 1.68 -12.76
C ILE A 83 -10.02 2.36 -11.96
N GLN A 84 -11.26 2.11 -12.37
CA GLN A 84 -12.46 2.52 -11.66
C GLN A 84 -13.41 1.32 -11.49
N PRO A 85 -14.12 1.16 -10.37
CA PRO A 85 -14.03 1.97 -9.16
C PRO A 85 -12.73 1.73 -8.38
N ASN A 86 -12.32 2.72 -7.60
CA ASN A 86 -11.16 2.64 -6.72
C ASN A 86 -11.40 3.39 -5.40
N LEU A 87 -10.36 3.56 -4.60
CA LEU A 87 -10.43 4.21 -3.29
C LEU A 87 -10.83 5.70 -3.34
N SER A 88 -10.81 6.34 -4.50
CA SER A 88 -11.26 7.73 -4.65
C SER A 88 -12.72 7.95 -4.24
N ARG A 89 -13.55 6.90 -4.28
CA ARG A 89 -14.92 6.96 -3.75
C ARG A 89 -14.97 7.31 -2.26
N MET A 90 -13.92 6.97 -1.54
CA MET A 90 -13.78 7.26 -0.11
C MET A 90 -13.02 8.55 0.13
N PHE A 91 -11.97 8.81 -0.64
CA PHE A 91 -11.06 9.93 -0.40
C PHE A 91 -11.49 11.23 -1.09
N GLY A 92 -12.30 11.14 -2.14
CA GLY A 92 -12.76 12.28 -2.93
C GLY A 92 -12.10 12.36 -4.31
N SER A 93 -12.67 13.22 -5.15
CA SER A 93 -12.25 13.41 -6.55
C SER A 93 -10.92 14.16 -6.69
N GLY A 94 -10.48 14.88 -5.66
CA GLY A 94 -9.20 15.58 -5.62
C GLY A 94 -8.03 14.66 -5.21
N SER A 95 -8.30 13.45 -4.74
CA SER A 95 -7.28 12.46 -4.37
C SER A 95 -6.48 11.98 -5.57
N VAL A 96 -5.19 11.75 -5.39
CA VAL A 96 -4.30 11.13 -6.41
C VAL A 96 -4.82 9.77 -6.90
N PHE A 97 -5.67 9.08 -6.13
CA PHE A 97 -6.37 7.87 -6.55
C PHE A 97 -7.48 8.14 -7.57
N ALA A 98 -8.05 9.36 -7.58
CA ALA A 98 -9.06 9.74 -8.57
C ALA A 98 -8.44 10.19 -9.89
N LEU A 99 -7.31 10.88 -9.81
CA LEU A 99 -6.66 11.54 -10.92
C LEU A 99 -6.05 10.57 -11.92
N ASP A 100 -5.94 11.02 -13.16
CA ASP A 100 -5.35 10.25 -14.25
C ASP A 100 -4.45 11.10 -15.13
N ARG A 101 -3.68 10.47 -16.02
CA ARG A 101 -2.83 11.11 -17.03
C ARG A 101 -2.00 12.27 -16.45
N GLU A 102 -2.07 13.43 -17.08
CA GLU A 102 -1.27 14.60 -16.70
C GLU A 102 -1.66 15.18 -15.33
N GLU A 103 -2.96 15.19 -14.98
CA GLU A 103 -3.41 15.65 -13.66
C GLU A 103 -2.79 14.82 -12.51
N HIS A 104 -2.73 13.49 -12.71
CA HIS A 104 -2.05 12.59 -11.77
C HIS A 104 -0.55 12.89 -11.68
N ARG A 105 0.14 13.14 -12.81
CA ARG A 105 1.58 13.46 -12.81
C ARG A 105 1.85 14.78 -12.09
N ARG A 106 1.06 15.82 -12.40
CA ARG A 106 1.17 17.14 -11.76
C ARG A 106 1.00 17.04 -10.25
N ARG A 107 -0.06 16.35 -9.80
CA ARG A 107 -0.33 16.15 -8.37
C ARG A 107 0.80 15.38 -7.71
N ARG A 108 1.26 14.30 -8.32
CA ARG A 108 2.32 13.47 -7.77
C ARG A 108 3.64 14.22 -7.59
N ARG A 109 3.97 15.17 -8.47
CA ARG A 109 5.18 16.02 -8.32
C ARG A 109 5.12 16.86 -7.05
N LEU A 110 3.96 17.33 -6.65
CA LEU A 110 3.79 18.09 -5.41
C LEU A 110 3.82 17.21 -4.16
N LEU A 111 3.33 15.97 -4.25
CA LEU A 111 3.21 15.06 -3.12
C LEU A 111 4.51 14.32 -2.77
N ALA A 112 5.40 14.12 -3.73
CA ALA A 112 6.56 13.25 -3.54
C ALA A 112 7.65 13.84 -2.60
N PRO A 113 8.00 15.14 -2.64
CA PRO A 113 9.14 15.68 -1.92
C PRO A 113 9.15 15.42 -0.41
N PRO A 114 8.03 15.52 0.35
CA PRO A 114 8.03 15.26 1.79
C PRO A 114 8.41 13.80 2.15
N PHE A 115 8.17 12.85 1.25
CA PHE A 115 8.35 11.42 1.50
C PHE A 115 9.61 10.82 0.86
N HIS A 116 10.55 11.69 0.41
CA HIS A 116 11.77 11.25 -0.26
C HIS A 116 13.02 12.00 0.21
N GLY A 117 14.18 11.40 -0.02
CA GLY A 117 15.47 12.04 0.18
C GLY A 117 15.75 12.43 1.63
N LYS A 118 16.26 13.63 1.84
CA LYS A 118 16.66 14.13 3.17
C LYS A 118 15.46 14.41 4.10
N SER A 119 14.30 14.74 3.53
CA SER A 119 13.08 15.06 4.31
C SER A 119 12.63 13.94 5.21
N ILE A 120 12.85 12.69 4.80
CA ILE A 120 12.44 11.50 5.58
C ILE A 120 13.14 11.45 6.94
N LYS A 121 14.40 11.87 7.03
CA LYS A 121 15.18 11.81 8.29
C LYS A 121 14.55 12.62 9.42
N ASN A 122 13.79 13.65 9.07
CA ASN A 122 13.12 14.51 10.06
C ASN A 122 12.02 13.76 10.84
N TYR A 123 11.56 12.62 10.34
CA TYR A 123 10.50 11.84 10.98
C TYR A 123 11.05 10.75 11.90
N GLU A 124 12.34 10.44 11.88
CA GLU A 124 12.93 9.34 12.66
C GLU A 124 12.67 9.50 14.17
N ALA A 125 12.93 10.68 14.71
CA ALA A 125 12.69 10.97 16.14
C ALA A 125 11.20 10.86 16.51
N ILE A 126 10.30 11.30 15.62
CA ILE A 126 8.85 11.20 15.82
C ILE A 126 8.42 9.73 15.89
N ILE A 127 8.95 8.90 14.99
CA ILE A 127 8.63 7.46 14.93
C ILE A 127 9.12 6.76 16.20
N GLU A 128 10.34 7.06 16.65
CA GLU A 128 10.92 6.49 17.87
C GLU A 128 10.10 6.89 19.10
N GLU A 129 9.76 8.17 19.23
CA GLU A 129 8.93 8.70 20.33
C GLU A 129 7.55 8.03 20.38
N GLU A 130 6.83 7.95 19.25
CA GLU A 130 5.50 7.32 19.20
C GLU A 130 5.59 5.81 19.49
N THR A 131 6.68 5.16 19.05
CA THR A 131 6.91 3.75 19.35
C THR A 131 7.11 3.54 20.85
N LEU A 132 7.97 4.32 21.50
CA LEU A 132 8.22 4.23 22.94
C LEU A 132 6.95 4.54 23.75
N ARG A 133 6.19 5.56 23.36
CA ARG A 133 4.93 5.93 24.00
C ARG A 133 3.89 4.80 23.96
N GLU A 134 3.74 4.15 22.81
CA GLU A 134 2.77 3.06 22.65
C GLU A 134 3.23 1.78 23.34
N THR A 135 4.49 1.41 23.18
CA THR A 135 5.05 0.17 23.76
C THR A 135 5.19 0.22 25.28
N ALA A 136 5.22 1.41 25.88
CA ALA A 136 5.15 1.56 27.34
C ALA A 136 3.92 0.89 27.97
N LYS A 137 2.84 0.70 27.21
CA LYS A 137 1.59 0.08 27.64
C LYS A 137 1.53 -1.43 27.38
N TRP A 138 2.56 -2.01 26.78
CA TRP A 138 2.56 -3.42 26.41
C TRP A 138 2.55 -4.33 27.64
N PRO A 139 1.71 -5.39 27.62
CA PRO A 139 1.72 -6.38 28.69
C PRO A 139 2.97 -7.25 28.59
N GLU A 140 3.53 -7.62 29.74
CA GLU A 140 4.70 -8.48 29.82
C GLU A 140 4.33 -9.92 30.18
N GLY A 141 5.03 -10.89 29.57
CA GLY A 141 4.90 -12.31 29.89
C GLY A 141 3.57 -12.96 29.48
N GLN A 142 2.76 -12.27 28.69
CA GLN A 142 1.49 -12.81 28.17
C GLN A 142 1.31 -12.49 26.68
N PRO A 143 0.67 -13.37 25.91
CA PRO A 143 0.50 -13.16 24.48
C PRO A 143 -0.54 -12.06 24.20
N PHE A 144 -0.17 -11.10 23.33
CA PHE A 144 -1.06 -10.03 22.89
C PHE A 144 -0.88 -9.76 21.36
N PRO A 145 -1.89 -9.22 20.67
CA PRO A 145 -1.77 -8.83 19.27
C PRO A 145 -1.00 -7.51 19.14
N THR A 146 0.01 -7.47 18.26
CA THR A 146 0.79 -6.25 17.99
C THR A 146 0.08 -5.28 17.06
N LEU A 147 -0.78 -5.76 16.15
CA LEU A 147 -1.42 -4.96 15.11
C LEU A 147 -2.16 -3.71 15.65
N PRO A 148 -2.92 -3.75 16.74
CA PRO A 148 -3.53 -2.54 17.30
C PRO A 148 -2.51 -1.47 17.68
N SER A 149 -1.40 -1.85 18.33
CA SER A 149 -0.33 -0.93 18.68
C SER A 149 0.36 -0.37 17.44
N MET A 150 0.59 -1.21 16.42
CA MET A 150 1.16 -0.75 15.15
C MET A 150 0.22 0.26 14.45
N MET A 151 -1.09 0.04 14.50
CA MET A 151 -2.08 1.01 14.00
C MET A 151 -2.02 2.34 14.74
N HIS A 152 -1.83 2.35 16.06
CA HIS A 152 -1.70 3.57 16.85
C HIS A 152 -0.40 4.32 16.51
N ILE A 153 0.73 3.61 16.47
CA ILE A 153 2.03 4.20 16.14
C ILE A 153 1.96 4.86 14.76
N THR A 154 1.60 4.11 13.73
CA THR A 154 1.61 4.62 12.35
C THR A 154 0.59 5.73 12.11
N LEU A 155 -0.57 5.70 12.79
CA LEU A 155 -1.53 6.80 12.74
C LEU A 155 -0.97 8.08 13.39
N ASN A 156 -0.35 7.97 14.56
CA ASN A 156 0.23 9.12 15.23
C ASN A 156 1.41 9.71 14.45
N VAL A 157 2.25 8.85 13.90
CA VAL A 157 3.38 9.26 13.06
C VAL A 157 2.91 10.02 11.82
N ILE A 158 1.92 9.48 11.08
CA ILE A 158 1.44 10.17 9.88
C ILE A 158 0.68 11.46 10.21
N LEU A 159 -0.07 11.53 11.31
CA LEU A 159 -0.71 12.76 11.76
C LEU A 159 0.32 13.84 12.10
N ARG A 160 1.39 13.49 12.82
CA ARG A 160 2.48 14.43 13.14
C ARG A 160 3.28 14.83 11.90
N ALA A 161 3.51 13.92 10.98
CA ALA A 161 4.18 14.22 9.71
C ALA A 161 3.36 15.15 8.82
N VAL A 162 2.04 15.00 8.84
CA VAL A 162 1.11 15.78 7.99
C VAL A 162 0.81 17.14 8.58
N PHE A 163 0.62 17.26 9.89
CA PHE A 163 0.12 18.48 10.55
C PHE A 163 1.10 19.09 11.58
N GLY A 164 2.26 18.45 11.82
CA GLY A 164 3.19 18.90 12.85
C GLY A 164 2.77 18.50 14.28
N ALA A 165 2.69 19.45 15.19
CA ALA A 165 2.39 19.21 16.60
C ALA A 165 0.94 18.76 16.84
N GLY A 166 0.67 18.25 18.07
CA GLY A 166 -0.65 17.78 18.48
C GLY A 166 -1.67 18.91 18.71
N GLY A 167 -2.92 18.53 19.00
CA GLY A 167 -4.03 19.43 19.33
C GLY A 167 -5.35 18.67 19.32
N ALA A 168 -6.43 19.31 19.77
CA ALA A 168 -7.76 18.71 19.85
C ALA A 168 -8.26 18.20 18.50
N GLU A 169 -7.89 18.87 17.41
CA GLU A 169 -8.20 18.49 16.02
C GLU A 169 -7.58 17.14 15.67
N LEU A 170 -6.33 16.91 16.09
CA LEU A 170 -5.65 15.64 15.85
C LEU A 170 -6.24 14.50 16.68
N ASP A 171 -6.71 14.78 17.91
CA ASP A 171 -7.42 13.81 18.74
C ASP A 171 -8.73 13.36 18.06
N GLU A 172 -9.44 14.30 17.46
CA GLU A 172 -10.64 14.00 16.70
C GLU A 172 -10.33 13.20 15.43
N LEU A 173 -9.25 13.51 14.71
CA LEU A 173 -8.79 12.71 13.57
C LEU A 173 -8.41 11.27 14.00
N ARG A 174 -7.75 11.09 15.15
CA ARG A 174 -7.46 9.76 15.73
C ARG A 174 -8.74 8.96 15.96
N ARG A 175 -9.81 9.63 16.33
CA ARG A 175 -11.11 8.99 16.59
C ARG A 175 -11.84 8.59 15.29
N ILE A 176 -11.81 9.42 14.26
CA ILE A 176 -12.63 9.21 13.05
C ILE A 176 -11.92 8.43 11.93
N ILE A 177 -10.60 8.59 11.77
CA ILE A 177 -9.87 7.98 10.64
C ILE A 177 -9.89 6.44 10.67
N PRO A 178 -9.57 5.73 11.76
CA PRO A 178 -9.50 4.27 11.76
C PRO A 178 -10.83 3.59 11.38
N PRO A 179 -11.99 3.93 12.00
CA PRO A 179 -13.25 3.33 11.61
C PRO A 179 -13.69 3.73 10.20
N TRP A 180 -13.37 4.95 9.75
CA TRP A 180 -13.65 5.41 8.39
C TRP A 180 -12.88 4.60 7.35
N VAL A 181 -11.56 4.44 7.53
CA VAL A 181 -10.72 3.65 6.62
C VAL A 181 -11.15 2.20 6.58
N THR A 182 -11.43 1.60 7.75
CA THR A 182 -11.88 0.20 7.84
C THR A 182 -13.22 -0.03 7.14
N LEU A 183 -14.20 0.85 7.33
CA LEU A 183 -15.50 0.74 6.65
C LEU A 183 -15.37 1.06 5.17
N GLY A 184 -14.65 2.13 4.83
CA GLY A 184 -14.46 2.58 3.46
C GLY A 184 -13.77 1.56 2.57
N SER A 185 -12.72 0.90 3.07
CA SER A 185 -12.01 -0.14 2.31
C SER A 185 -12.88 -1.37 2.03
N ARG A 186 -13.82 -1.72 2.92
CA ARG A 186 -14.82 -2.78 2.69
C ARG A 186 -15.86 -2.38 1.64
N LEU A 187 -16.25 -1.10 1.62
CA LEU A 187 -17.27 -0.57 0.71
C LEU A 187 -16.70 -0.11 -0.63
N ALA A 188 -15.39 0.06 -0.78
CA ALA A 188 -14.76 0.63 -1.97
C ALA A 188 -15.13 -0.10 -3.27
N ALA A 189 -15.30 -1.44 -3.20
CA ALA A 189 -15.67 -2.28 -4.33
C ALA A 189 -17.19 -2.52 -4.44
N LEU A 190 -18.01 -1.90 -3.59
CA LEU A 190 -19.47 -2.05 -3.61
C LEU A 190 -20.13 -0.84 -4.28
N PRO A 191 -21.30 -1.00 -4.92
CA PRO A 191 -22.04 0.13 -5.46
C PRO A 191 -22.52 1.02 -4.32
N LYS A 192 -22.38 2.36 -4.49
CA LYS A 192 -23.02 3.32 -3.59
C LYS A 192 -24.51 3.39 -3.98
N PRO A 193 -25.44 3.15 -3.05
CA PRO A 193 -26.87 3.28 -3.34
C PRO A 193 -27.25 4.74 -3.60
N ASP A 194 -28.25 4.96 -4.44
CA ASP A 194 -28.74 6.31 -4.79
C ASP A 194 -29.31 7.04 -3.56
N ARG A 195 -29.88 6.28 -2.62
CA ARG A 195 -30.37 6.78 -1.34
C ARG A 195 -29.61 6.14 -0.19
N ASN A 196 -29.11 6.94 0.73
CA ASN A 196 -28.57 6.45 1.99
C ASN A 196 -29.55 6.79 3.14
N PHE A 197 -29.54 5.96 4.19
CA PHE A 197 -30.38 6.14 5.39
C PHE A 197 -29.63 6.97 6.46
N GLY A 198 -28.91 8.02 6.05
CA GLY A 198 -28.11 8.87 6.93
C GLY A 198 -27.11 8.04 7.75
N ARG A 199 -26.78 8.51 8.96
CA ARG A 199 -25.78 7.87 9.86
C ARG A 199 -26.08 6.39 10.23
N PHE A 200 -27.28 5.92 9.98
CA PHE A 200 -27.68 4.53 10.26
C PHE A 200 -27.26 3.55 9.16
N SER A 201 -26.85 4.05 8.00
CA SER A 201 -26.33 3.22 6.91
C SER A 201 -24.80 3.29 6.83
N PRO A 202 -24.12 2.23 6.31
CA PRO A 202 -22.67 2.26 6.14
C PRO A 202 -22.18 3.45 5.30
N TRP A 203 -22.83 3.73 4.18
CA TRP A 203 -22.50 4.88 3.32
C TRP A 203 -22.79 6.23 4.00
N GLY A 204 -23.88 6.33 4.74
CA GLY A 204 -24.19 7.54 5.49
C GLY A 204 -23.23 7.82 6.64
N ARG A 205 -22.62 6.78 7.23
CA ARG A 205 -21.52 6.96 8.20
C ARG A 205 -20.25 7.52 7.54
N LEU A 206 -19.92 7.05 6.32
CA LEU A 206 -18.80 7.62 5.57
C LEU A 206 -19.03 9.10 5.25
N ASP A 207 -20.26 9.45 4.82
CA ASP A 207 -20.63 10.83 4.52
C ASP A 207 -20.62 11.72 5.80
N GLU A 208 -20.95 11.16 6.98
CA GLU A 208 -20.87 11.86 8.26
C GLU A 208 -19.43 12.12 8.69
N TRP A 209 -18.56 11.11 8.66
CA TRP A 209 -17.14 11.29 8.96
C TRP A 209 -16.46 12.24 7.98
N ARG A 210 -16.89 12.25 6.72
CA ARG A 210 -16.41 13.22 5.74
C ARG A 210 -16.76 14.65 6.15
N ARG A 211 -17.98 14.92 6.60
CA ARG A 211 -18.37 16.26 7.07
C ARG A 211 -17.56 16.70 8.29
N GLN A 212 -17.38 15.79 9.27
CA GLN A 212 -16.56 16.09 10.45
C GLN A 212 -15.11 16.39 10.04
N TYR A 213 -14.54 15.58 9.17
CA TYR A 213 -13.20 15.78 8.62
C TYR A 213 -13.07 17.14 7.91
N ASP A 214 -14.04 17.51 7.07
CA ASP A 214 -13.96 18.78 6.33
C ASP A 214 -13.96 19.99 7.27
N VAL A 215 -14.74 19.97 8.36
CA VAL A 215 -14.70 21.02 9.40
C VAL A 215 -13.34 21.10 10.08
N ILE A 216 -12.75 19.95 10.42
CA ILE A 216 -11.40 19.89 11.04
C ILE A 216 -10.38 20.45 10.06
N MET A 217 -10.45 20.09 8.78
CA MET A 217 -9.52 20.57 7.76
C MET A 217 -9.61 22.08 7.54
N ASP A 218 -10.81 22.65 7.56
CA ASP A 218 -10.97 24.10 7.46
C ASP A 218 -10.24 24.83 8.58
N LYS A 219 -10.37 24.31 9.80
CA LYS A 219 -9.68 24.88 10.97
C LYS A 219 -8.15 24.71 10.85
N LEU A 220 -7.67 23.49 10.60
CA LEU A 220 -6.23 23.23 10.48
C LEU A 220 -5.56 24.07 9.37
N ILE A 221 -6.24 24.26 8.22
CA ILE A 221 -5.72 25.11 7.15
C ILE A 221 -5.72 26.60 7.57
N ALA A 222 -6.72 27.04 8.31
CA ALA A 222 -6.77 28.42 8.79
C ALA A 222 -5.69 28.70 9.83
N ASP A 223 -5.52 27.80 10.80
CA ASP A 223 -4.51 27.87 11.84
C ASP A 223 -3.09 27.84 11.25
N GLU A 224 -2.85 26.97 10.26
CA GLU A 224 -1.58 26.87 9.55
C GLU A 224 -1.20 28.16 8.84
N ARG A 225 -2.13 28.78 8.14
CA ARG A 225 -1.92 30.07 7.43
C ARG A 225 -1.73 31.25 8.38
N ALA A 226 -2.26 31.15 9.60
CA ALA A 226 -2.13 32.18 10.64
C ALA A 226 -0.83 32.04 11.45
N ASP A 227 -0.11 30.92 11.33
CA ASP A 227 1.14 30.68 12.04
C ASP A 227 2.22 31.68 11.60
N PRO A 228 2.81 32.46 12.51
CA PRO A 228 3.90 33.38 12.18
C PRO A 228 5.11 32.68 11.54
N ASN A 229 5.33 31.41 11.82
CA ASN A 229 6.41 30.59 11.30
C ASN A 229 6.01 29.78 10.06
N PHE A 230 4.85 30.05 9.45
CA PHE A 230 4.33 29.28 8.31
C PHE A 230 5.37 29.07 7.20
N ALA A 231 6.22 30.07 6.92
CA ALA A 231 7.24 29.98 5.89
C ALA A 231 8.31 28.91 6.18
N ASP A 232 8.60 28.64 7.46
CA ASP A 232 9.65 27.72 7.91
C ASP A 232 9.13 26.33 8.24
N ARG A 233 7.83 26.15 8.26
CA ARG A 233 7.23 24.85 8.55
C ARG A 233 7.54 23.82 7.47
N THR A 234 7.77 22.56 7.89
CA THR A 234 8.18 21.46 7.01
C THR A 234 7.18 20.28 6.99
N ASP A 235 6.07 20.41 7.72
CA ASP A 235 5.00 19.42 7.65
C ASP A 235 4.29 19.43 6.27
N VAL A 236 3.61 18.33 5.97
CA VAL A 236 3.03 18.12 4.63
C VAL A 236 1.96 19.17 4.30
N LEU A 237 1.13 19.58 5.28
CA LEU A 237 0.09 20.59 5.08
C LEU A 237 0.72 21.94 4.67
N ALA A 238 1.73 22.42 5.42
CA ALA A 238 2.43 23.66 5.10
C ALA A 238 3.08 23.61 3.71
N LEU A 239 3.74 22.49 3.38
CA LEU A 239 4.34 22.29 2.07
C LEU A 239 3.30 22.31 0.93
N MET A 240 2.14 21.64 1.12
CA MET A 240 1.07 21.64 0.13
C MET A 240 0.44 23.03 -0.05
N LEU A 241 0.26 23.79 1.02
CA LEU A 241 -0.31 25.14 0.98
C LEU A 241 0.61 26.14 0.26
N ARG A 242 1.94 25.94 0.29
CA ARG A 242 2.94 26.76 -0.39
C ARG A 242 3.25 26.29 -1.80
N SER A 243 2.91 25.05 -2.14
CA SER A 243 3.24 24.45 -3.43
C SER A 243 2.40 25.04 -4.56
N THR A 244 3.06 25.33 -5.69
CA THR A 244 2.42 25.75 -6.93
C THR A 244 2.69 24.74 -8.04
N TYR A 245 1.74 24.61 -8.95
CA TYR A 245 1.95 23.89 -10.21
C TYR A 245 2.84 24.72 -11.16
N ASP A 246 3.33 24.06 -12.22
CA ASP A 246 4.22 24.70 -13.22
C ASP A 246 3.57 25.92 -13.91
N ASP A 247 2.25 26.01 -13.94
CA ASP A 247 1.45 27.13 -14.47
C ASP A 247 1.19 28.24 -13.43
N GLY A 248 1.78 28.14 -12.23
CA GLY A 248 1.58 29.08 -11.13
C GLY A 248 0.27 28.88 -10.35
N SER A 249 -0.60 27.97 -10.76
CA SER A 249 -1.83 27.67 -10.00
C SER A 249 -1.52 26.92 -8.71
N VAL A 250 -2.42 27.05 -7.72
CA VAL A 250 -2.32 26.37 -6.42
C VAL A 250 -3.38 25.25 -6.31
N MET A 251 -3.16 24.31 -5.40
CA MET A 251 -4.18 23.31 -5.08
C MET A 251 -5.39 23.96 -4.43
N SER A 252 -6.59 23.55 -4.84
CA SER A 252 -7.83 23.98 -4.16
C SER A 252 -7.87 23.43 -2.73
N ARG A 253 -8.63 24.11 -1.84
CA ARG A 253 -8.88 23.62 -0.49
C ARG A 253 -9.43 22.18 -0.50
N LYS A 254 -10.36 21.90 -1.43
CA LYS A 254 -10.94 20.58 -1.60
C LYS A 254 -9.88 19.54 -1.97
N ASP A 255 -9.00 19.86 -2.91
CA ASP A 255 -7.95 18.94 -3.34
C ASP A 255 -6.94 18.66 -2.23
N ILE A 256 -6.57 19.70 -1.46
CA ILE A 256 -5.71 19.54 -0.28
C ILE A 256 -6.38 18.60 0.73
N GLY A 257 -7.65 18.83 1.08
CA GLY A 257 -8.36 17.97 2.01
C GLY A 257 -8.50 16.52 1.54
N ASP A 258 -8.83 16.29 0.26
CA ASP A 258 -8.93 14.96 -0.34
C ASP A 258 -7.57 14.25 -0.33
N GLU A 259 -6.49 14.99 -0.57
CA GLU A 259 -5.13 14.43 -0.61
C GLU A 259 -4.61 14.11 0.79
N LEU A 260 -4.83 14.99 1.77
CA LEU A 260 -4.45 14.73 3.16
C LEU A 260 -5.20 13.51 3.73
N LEU A 261 -6.49 13.38 3.43
CA LEU A 261 -7.24 12.16 3.79
C LEU A 261 -6.63 10.91 3.16
N THR A 262 -6.20 11.04 1.89
CA THR A 262 -5.54 9.95 1.17
C THR A 262 -4.24 9.53 1.86
N LEU A 263 -3.40 10.49 2.24
CA LEU A 263 -2.13 10.23 2.93
C LEU A 263 -2.35 9.60 4.30
N LEU A 264 -3.29 10.12 5.09
CA LEU A 264 -3.65 9.57 6.41
C LEU A 264 -4.13 8.12 6.30
N ALA A 265 -5.04 7.84 5.36
CA ALA A 265 -5.60 6.52 5.21
C ALA A 265 -4.60 5.50 4.65
N ALA A 266 -3.82 5.89 3.64
CA ALA A 266 -2.85 5.01 3.00
C ALA A 266 -1.61 4.76 3.87
N GLY A 267 -1.19 5.76 4.66
CA GLY A 267 0.06 5.71 5.43
C GLY A 267 -0.02 4.84 6.68
N HIS A 268 -1.18 4.78 7.37
CA HIS A 268 -1.20 4.08 8.65
C HIS A 268 -1.53 2.58 8.52
N GLU A 269 -2.60 2.18 7.82
CA GLU A 269 -3.05 0.78 7.82
C GLU A 269 -2.05 -0.17 7.13
N THR A 270 -1.40 0.29 6.05
CA THR A 270 -0.49 -0.55 5.26
C THR A 270 0.81 -0.84 6.00
N THR A 271 1.43 0.18 6.59
CA THR A 271 2.66 0.02 7.38
C THR A 271 2.39 -0.77 8.65
N ALA A 272 1.29 -0.48 9.37
CA ALA A 272 0.89 -1.25 10.55
C ALA A 272 0.68 -2.74 10.24
N ALA A 273 0.03 -3.06 9.13
CA ALA A 273 -0.17 -4.44 8.70
C ALA A 273 1.16 -5.15 8.41
N THR A 274 2.10 -4.47 7.76
CA THR A 274 3.43 -5.01 7.48
C THR A 274 4.22 -5.24 8.77
N LEU A 275 4.17 -4.30 9.71
CA LEU A 275 4.79 -4.44 11.05
C LEU A 275 4.18 -5.59 11.85
N GLY A 276 2.85 -5.75 11.84
CA GLY A 276 2.18 -6.89 12.46
C GLY A 276 2.68 -8.23 11.88
N TRP A 277 2.87 -8.30 10.58
CA TRP A 277 3.49 -9.47 9.93
C TRP A 277 4.98 -9.62 10.27
N ALA A 278 5.73 -8.52 10.43
CA ALA A 278 7.13 -8.57 10.81
C ALA A 278 7.30 -9.23 12.19
N PHE A 279 6.57 -8.75 13.20
CA PHE A 279 6.60 -9.34 14.55
C PHE A 279 6.14 -10.79 14.56
N GLU A 280 5.11 -11.10 13.79
CA GLU A 280 4.62 -12.47 13.61
C GLU A 280 5.67 -13.38 13.01
N ARG A 281 6.46 -12.90 12.03
CA ARG A 281 7.53 -13.70 11.41
C ARG A 281 8.76 -13.83 12.29
N VAL A 282 9.26 -12.73 12.85
CA VAL A 282 10.50 -12.76 13.64
C VAL A 282 10.36 -13.61 14.91
N SER A 283 9.18 -13.64 15.55
CA SER A 283 8.93 -14.50 16.72
C SER A 283 9.00 -16.01 16.41
N ARG A 284 8.93 -16.40 15.14
CA ARG A 284 9.03 -17.80 14.67
C ARG A 284 10.38 -18.19 14.07
N HIS A 285 11.35 -17.28 14.14
CA HIS A 285 12.68 -17.51 13.58
C HIS A 285 13.73 -17.10 14.62
N PRO A 286 14.03 -17.97 15.61
CA PRO A 286 14.88 -17.64 16.76
C PRO A 286 16.26 -17.13 16.38
N ASP A 287 16.94 -17.78 15.41
CA ASP A 287 18.27 -17.36 14.97
C ASP A 287 18.26 -15.98 14.31
N LEU A 288 17.23 -15.71 13.49
CA LEU A 288 17.02 -14.40 12.89
C LEU A 288 16.74 -13.34 13.95
N LEU A 289 15.88 -13.64 14.93
CA LEU A 289 15.56 -12.72 16.00
C LEU A 289 16.80 -12.37 16.83
N ALA A 290 17.62 -13.35 17.19
CA ALA A 290 18.87 -13.12 17.92
C ALA A 290 19.83 -12.20 17.13
N ALA A 291 20.02 -12.47 15.83
CA ALA A 291 20.87 -11.63 14.97
C ALA A 291 20.33 -10.20 14.80
N LEU A 292 18.98 -10.03 14.72
CA LEU A 292 18.34 -8.71 14.64
C LEU A 292 18.50 -7.91 15.94
N VAL A 293 18.47 -8.58 17.10
CA VAL A 293 18.72 -7.94 18.41
C VAL A 293 20.17 -7.47 18.47
N GLU A 294 21.15 -8.31 18.09
CA GLU A 294 22.55 -7.94 18.03
C GLU A 294 22.82 -6.76 17.11
N GLU A 295 22.20 -6.76 15.91
CA GLU A 295 22.29 -5.64 14.97
C GLU A 295 21.66 -4.37 15.57
N ALA A 296 20.51 -4.48 16.25
CA ALA A 296 19.84 -3.34 16.85
C ALA A 296 20.66 -2.72 17.98
N ASP A 297 21.35 -3.54 18.78
CA ASP A 297 22.17 -3.08 19.92
C ASP A 297 23.49 -2.45 19.44
N SER A 298 24.10 -2.98 18.37
CA SER A 298 25.37 -2.49 17.82
C SER A 298 25.21 -1.27 16.90
N ALA A 299 24.03 -1.01 16.35
CA ALA A 299 23.79 0.12 15.46
C ALA A 299 23.93 1.45 16.21
N GLY A 300 24.75 2.36 15.68
CA GLY A 300 24.77 3.77 16.11
C GLY A 300 23.39 4.42 16.00
N GLN A 301 23.22 5.60 16.57
CA GLN A 301 21.95 6.33 16.45
C GLN A 301 21.75 6.80 14.99
N GLY A 302 20.60 6.46 14.41
CA GLY A 302 20.13 6.91 13.09
C GLY A 302 20.33 5.92 11.95
N VAL A 303 19.32 5.83 11.06
CA VAL A 303 19.30 4.99 9.85
C VAL A 303 20.46 5.32 8.90
N ALA A 304 20.98 6.54 8.96
CA ALA A 304 22.04 7.03 8.08
C ALA A 304 23.46 6.53 8.40
N GLN A 305 23.65 5.83 9.53
CA GLN A 305 24.99 5.46 10.00
C GLN A 305 25.40 4.01 9.67
N GLY A 306 24.59 3.27 8.92
CA GLY A 306 24.83 1.85 8.61
C GLY A 306 24.47 0.91 9.79
N GLY A 307 24.68 -0.40 9.63
CA GLY A 307 24.37 -1.39 10.68
C GLY A 307 22.88 -1.69 10.80
N ASN A 308 22.15 -1.69 9.68
CA ASN A 308 20.73 -2.07 9.61
C ASN A 308 20.43 -3.01 8.43
N GLU A 309 21.46 -3.65 7.87
CA GLU A 309 21.34 -4.44 6.65
C GLU A 309 20.38 -5.63 6.84
N LEU A 310 20.48 -6.33 7.97
CA LEU A 310 19.62 -7.46 8.28
C LEU A 310 18.17 -7.03 8.54
N ARG A 311 17.94 -5.92 9.25
CA ARG A 311 16.58 -5.37 9.44
C ARG A 311 15.97 -4.95 8.12
N GLN A 312 16.70 -4.26 7.25
CA GLN A 312 16.23 -3.91 5.91
C GLN A 312 15.91 -5.15 5.09
N ALA A 313 16.78 -6.15 5.07
CA ALA A 313 16.55 -7.42 4.40
C ALA A 313 15.30 -8.15 4.95
N THR A 314 15.11 -8.12 6.27
CA THR A 314 13.92 -8.68 6.93
C THR A 314 12.64 -7.95 6.50
N ILE A 315 12.65 -6.63 6.45
CA ILE A 315 11.51 -5.83 5.96
C ILE A 315 11.18 -6.19 4.51
N LEU A 316 12.17 -6.29 3.63
CA LEU A 316 11.99 -6.66 2.24
C LEU A 316 11.36 -8.06 2.11
N GLU A 317 11.82 -9.02 2.93
CA GLU A 317 11.27 -10.38 2.91
C GLU A 317 9.85 -10.45 3.50
N VAL A 318 9.55 -9.69 4.54
CA VAL A 318 8.17 -9.55 5.04
C VAL A 318 7.26 -9.01 3.94
N GLN A 319 7.67 -7.98 3.24
CA GLN A 319 6.90 -7.38 2.15
C GLN A 319 6.70 -8.34 0.96
N ARG A 320 7.64 -9.24 0.70
CA ARG A 320 7.49 -10.31 -0.28
C ARG A 320 6.55 -11.41 0.23
N ALA A 321 6.93 -12.06 1.34
CA ALA A 321 6.26 -13.25 1.86
C ALA A 321 4.89 -12.96 2.48
N ARG A 322 4.65 -11.71 2.90
CA ARG A 322 3.42 -11.24 3.56
C ARG A 322 2.93 -9.94 2.93
N THR A 323 2.85 -9.93 1.60
CA THR A 323 2.39 -8.77 0.82
C THR A 323 1.05 -8.25 1.31
N VAL A 324 1.01 -7.00 1.75
CA VAL A 324 -0.21 -6.39 2.34
C VAL A 324 -1.21 -5.98 1.26
N ILE A 325 -0.73 -5.48 0.12
CA ILE A 325 -1.55 -5.15 -1.06
C ILE A 325 -1.23 -6.15 -2.17
N ASP A 326 -2.22 -6.93 -2.57
CA ASP A 326 -2.02 -8.13 -3.39
C ASP A 326 -2.01 -7.87 -4.89
N PHE A 327 -2.40 -6.67 -5.33
CA PHE A 327 -2.45 -6.33 -6.74
C PHE A 327 -2.30 -4.83 -7.03
N ALA A 328 -1.79 -4.53 -8.23
CA ALA A 328 -1.83 -3.20 -8.85
C ALA A 328 -2.60 -3.30 -10.17
N ALA A 329 -3.40 -2.29 -10.50
CA ALA A 329 -4.28 -2.37 -11.65
C ALA A 329 -4.16 -1.19 -12.60
N ARG A 330 -4.45 -1.44 -13.88
CA ARG A 330 -4.51 -0.45 -14.97
C ARG A 330 -5.72 -0.72 -15.86
N ARG A 331 -6.23 0.32 -16.50
CA ARG A 331 -7.29 0.23 -17.50
C ARG A 331 -6.76 0.52 -18.90
N VAL A 332 -7.16 -0.28 -19.87
CA VAL A 332 -6.76 -0.13 -21.28
C VAL A 332 -7.59 0.96 -21.94
N TYR A 333 -6.92 1.97 -22.51
CA TYR A 333 -7.55 3.10 -23.20
C TYR A 333 -7.53 3.00 -24.74
N PRO A 334 -6.45 2.52 -25.41
CA PRO A 334 -6.46 2.36 -26.85
C PRO A 334 -7.48 1.29 -27.28
N PRO A 335 -7.87 1.26 -28.58
CA PRO A 335 -8.76 0.21 -29.11
C PRO A 335 -8.29 -1.19 -28.78
N VAL A 336 -6.98 -1.41 -28.85
CA VAL A 336 -6.28 -2.64 -28.45
C VAL A 336 -4.94 -2.28 -27.81
N TYR A 337 -4.51 -3.12 -26.86
CA TYR A 337 -3.21 -3.03 -26.23
C TYR A 337 -2.50 -4.38 -26.34
N GLN A 338 -1.28 -4.39 -26.89
CA GLN A 338 -0.46 -5.59 -27.02
C GLN A 338 0.28 -5.83 -25.71
N LEU A 339 0.00 -6.97 -25.06
CA LEU A 339 0.68 -7.40 -23.83
C LEU A 339 1.38 -8.74 -24.10
N GLY A 340 2.69 -8.72 -24.39
CA GLY A 340 3.39 -9.90 -24.87
C GLY A 340 2.69 -10.50 -26.09
N GLU A 341 2.28 -11.76 -26.01
CA GLU A 341 1.51 -12.45 -27.08
C GLU A 341 0.01 -12.14 -27.07
N TRP A 342 -0.48 -11.43 -26.04
CA TRP A 342 -1.90 -11.19 -25.80
C TRP A 342 -2.36 -9.86 -26.36
N VAL A 343 -3.56 -9.82 -26.93
CA VAL A 343 -4.23 -8.60 -27.39
C VAL A 343 -5.35 -8.27 -26.43
N ILE A 344 -5.25 -7.13 -25.75
CA ILE A 344 -6.21 -6.72 -24.71
C ILE A 344 -7.08 -5.58 -25.25
N PRO A 345 -8.41 -5.78 -25.40
CA PRO A 345 -9.31 -4.76 -25.91
C PRO A 345 -9.48 -3.56 -24.98
N ARG A 346 -9.87 -2.43 -25.54
CA ARG A 346 -10.28 -1.21 -24.82
C ARG A 346 -11.28 -1.54 -23.70
N GLY A 347 -11.10 -0.87 -22.58
CA GLY A 347 -12.01 -0.97 -21.45
C GLY A 347 -11.81 -2.19 -20.56
N TYR A 348 -10.92 -3.13 -20.94
CA TYR A 348 -10.48 -4.16 -20.01
C TYR A 348 -9.61 -3.54 -18.93
N SER A 349 -9.68 -4.11 -17.73
CA SER A 349 -8.72 -3.84 -16.67
C SER A 349 -7.64 -4.92 -16.65
N MET A 350 -6.40 -4.54 -16.37
CA MET A 350 -5.31 -5.47 -16.10
C MET A 350 -4.93 -5.39 -14.63
N ILE A 351 -4.80 -6.53 -13.97
CA ILE A 351 -4.36 -6.67 -12.59
C ILE A 351 -3.02 -7.40 -12.58
N VAL A 352 -1.97 -6.70 -12.22
CA VAL A 352 -0.68 -7.33 -11.86
C VAL A 352 -0.85 -7.97 -10.50
N SER A 353 -0.79 -9.30 -10.43
CA SER A 353 -0.95 -10.07 -9.20
C SER A 353 0.39 -10.13 -8.45
N ILE A 354 0.58 -9.21 -7.52
CA ILE A 354 1.80 -9.06 -6.73
C ILE A 354 2.09 -10.35 -5.96
N GLY A 355 1.09 -10.88 -5.25
CA GLY A 355 1.26 -12.09 -4.46
C GLY A 355 1.63 -13.31 -5.29
N GLN A 356 1.10 -13.47 -6.53
CA GLN A 356 1.48 -14.58 -7.40
C GLN A 356 2.91 -14.46 -7.92
N ILE A 357 3.38 -13.24 -8.24
CA ILE A 357 4.77 -13.00 -8.63
C ILE A 357 5.69 -13.29 -7.46
N HIS A 358 5.35 -12.87 -6.25
CA HIS A 358 6.13 -13.11 -5.04
C HIS A 358 6.13 -14.58 -4.59
N ASP A 359 5.10 -15.33 -4.94
CA ASP A 359 4.97 -16.77 -4.66
C ASP A 359 5.52 -17.67 -5.80
N ASN A 360 6.07 -17.07 -6.88
CA ASN A 360 6.56 -17.82 -8.04
C ASN A 360 7.96 -18.37 -7.77
N PRO A 361 8.19 -19.72 -7.80
CA PRO A 361 9.48 -20.33 -7.54
C PRO A 361 10.54 -20.03 -8.61
N ASP A 362 10.13 -19.71 -9.84
CA ASP A 362 11.04 -19.30 -10.91
C ASP A 362 11.61 -17.88 -10.67
N VAL A 363 10.93 -17.09 -9.84
CA VAL A 363 11.33 -15.72 -9.47
C VAL A 363 12.02 -15.68 -8.11
N PHE A 364 11.44 -16.40 -7.15
CA PHE A 364 11.94 -16.53 -5.78
C PHE A 364 12.07 -18.00 -5.42
N PRO A 365 13.25 -18.60 -5.51
CA PRO A 365 13.47 -20.00 -5.11
C PRO A 365 12.95 -20.25 -3.69
N ASP A 366 12.26 -21.36 -3.46
CA ASP A 366 11.62 -21.70 -2.18
C ASP A 366 10.75 -20.54 -1.63
N PRO A 367 9.71 -20.10 -2.37
CA PRO A 367 8.98 -18.88 -2.02
C PRO A 367 8.21 -18.98 -0.69
N ASP A 368 7.90 -20.18 -0.23
CA ASP A 368 7.24 -20.43 1.07
C ASP A 368 8.21 -20.26 2.25
N ARG A 369 9.53 -20.37 2.02
CA ARG A 369 10.55 -20.13 3.04
C ARG A 369 10.70 -18.63 3.28
N PHE A 370 10.58 -18.23 4.54
CA PHE A 370 10.89 -16.88 4.98
C PHE A 370 12.42 -16.75 5.17
N ASP A 371 13.06 -16.00 4.28
CA ASP A 371 14.52 -15.95 4.20
C ASP A 371 15.03 -14.55 3.84
N PRO A 372 15.32 -13.71 4.83
CA PRO A 372 15.92 -12.38 4.62
C PRO A 372 17.27 -12.39 3.91
N GLN A 373 18.02 -13.50 3.96
CA GLN A 373 19.33 -13.61 3.31
C GLN A 373 19.27 -13.37 1.80
N ARG A 374 18.09 -13.53 1.18
CA ARG A 374 17.84 -13.19 -0.23
C ARG A 374 18.23 -11.76 -0.60
N TYR A 375 18.25 -10.86 0.38
CA TYR A 375 18.43 -9.42 0.16
C TYR A 375 19.72 -8.87 0.76
N ILE A 376 20.53 -9.70 1.42
CA ILE A 376 21.85 -9.29 1.92
C ILE A 376 22.81 -9.12 0.74
N GLY A 377 23.44 -7.95 0.63
CA GLY A 377 24.34 -7.62 -0.47
C GLY A 377 23.70 -7.51 -1.86
N THR A 378 22.37 -7.67 -1.98
CA THR A 378 21.66 -7.65 -3.26
C THR A 378 20.50 -6.67 -3.25
N LYS A 379 20.22 -6.07 -4.42
CA LYS A 379 19.01 -5.24 -4.60
C LYS A 379 17.87 -6.08 -5.18
N PRO A 380 16.67 -5.99 -4.63
CA PRO A 380 15.50 -6.66 -5.23
C PRO A 380 15.29 -6.21 -6.68
N SER A 381 14.85 -7.14 -7.53
CA SER A 381 14.44 -6.81 -8.90
C SER A 381 13.25 -5.85 -8.88
N ALA A 382 13.36 -4.75 -9.64
CA ALA A 382 12.37 -3.68 -9.66
C ALA A 382 10.98 -4.11 -10.18
N PHE A 383 10.90 -5.25 -10.89
CA PHE A 383 9.65 -5.75 -11.47
C PHE A 383 9.25 -7.15 -10.97
N ALA A 384 10.10 -7.79 -10.16
CA ALA A 384 9.78 -9.03 -9.46
C ALA A 384 9.42 -8.77 -7.99
N TRP A 385 10.17 -7.91 -7.30
CA TRP A 385 9.83 -7.46 -5.95
C TRP A 385 9.05 -6.14 -6.04
N ILE A 386 7.74 -6.24 -5.98
CA ILE A 386 6.81 -5.13 -6.28
C ILE A 386 5.73 -4.87 -5.21
N PRO A 387 6.04 -4.92 -3.90
CA PRO A 387 5.03 -4.72 -2.84
C PRO A 387 4.42 -3.31 -2.89
N PHE A 388 5.11 -2.35 -3.47
CA PHE A 388 4.68 -0.97 -3.66
C PHE A 388 4.11 -0.70 -5.06
N GLY A 389 3.80 -1.74 -5.84
CA GLY A 389 3.42 -1.60 -7.24
C GLY A 389 4.56 -1.08 -8.11
N GLY A 390 4.23 -0.46 -9.26
CA GLY A 390 5.24 -0.01 -10.22
C GLY A 390 4.79 1.13 -11.12
N GLY A 391 5.77 1.70 -11.85
CA GLY A 391 5.57 2.75 -12.84
C GLY A 391 5.09 4.08 -12.25
N ALA A 392 4.36 4.84 -13.05
CA ALA A 392 3.88 6.18 -12.69
C ALA A 392 3.00 6.20 -11.43
N ARG A 393 2.40 5.06 -11.04
CA ARG A 393 1.54 4.91 -9.85
C ARG A 393 2.18 4.10 -8.73
N ARG A 394 3.51 3.92 -8.74
CA ARG A 394 4.23 3.31 -7.63
C ARG A 394 3.97 4.10 -6.34
N CYS A 395 3.87 3.42 -5.19
CA CYS A 395 3.61 4.06 -3.89
C CYS A 395 4.55 5.25 -3.65
N VAL A 396 3.97 6.41 -3.33
CA VAL A 396 4.72 7.63 -3.05
C VAL A 396 5.42 7.56 -1.69
N GLY A 397 4.79 6.88 -0.71
CA GLY A 397 5.31 6.72 0.64
C GLY A 397 6.25 5.51 0.83
N ALA A 398 6.74 4.85 -0.24
CA ALA A 398 7.52 3.62 -0.10
C ALA A 398 8.78 3.78 0.77
N ALA A 399 9.51 4.88 0.58
CA ALA A 399 10.72 5.14 1.35
C ALA A 399 10.41 5.49 2.82
N PHE A 400 9.36 6.29 3.03
CA PHE A 400 8.88 6.62 4.37
C PHE A 400 8.43 5.36 5.13
N ALA A 401 7.63 4.49 4.50
CA ALA A 401 7.17 3.24 5.10
C ALA A 401 8.34 2.31 5.49
N ASN A 402 9.35 2.17 4.64
CA ASN A 402 10.52 1.34 4.95
C ASN A 402 11.31 1.90 6.13
N MET A 403 11.51 3.23 6.18
CA MET A 403 12.16 3.87 7.32
C MET A 403 11.33 3.71 8.60
N GLU A 404 10.01 3.92 8.54
CA GLU A 404 9.13 3.76 9.69
C GLU A 404 9.21 2.34 10.24
N MET A 405 9.16 1.32 9.38
CA MET A 405 9.32 -0.08 9.80
C MET A 405 10.67 -0.35 10.43
N ASP A 406 11.77 0.19 9.88
CA ASP A 406 13.11 0.01 10.42
C ASP A 406 13.23 0.62 11.83
N VAL A 407 12.76 1.86 12.01
CA VAL A 407 12.82 2.54 13.31
C VAL A 407 11.96 1.84 14.36
N VAL A 408 10.73 1.43 14.00
CA VAL A 408 9.85 0.69 14.93
C VAL A 408 10.48 -0.64 15.34
N LEU A 409 10.99 -1.43 14.39
CA LEU A 409 11.65 -2.70 14.69
C LEU A 409 12.89 -2.49 15.57
N ARG A 410 13.77 -1.54 15.21
CA ARG A 410 14.96 -1.20 16.03
C ARG A 410 14.57 -0.83 17.44
N THR A 411 13.60 0.06 17.60
CA THR A 411 13.16 0.56 18.91
C THR A 411 12.60 -0.57 19.77
N VAL A 412 11.73 -1.41 19.22
CA VAL A 412 11.16 -2.55 19.96
C VAL A 412 12.25 -3.55 20.34
N LEU A 413 13.15 -3.94 19.44
CA LEU A 413 14.21 -4.91 19.69
C LEU A 413 15.22 -4.43 20.75
N ARG A 414 15.43 -3.11 20.88
CA ARG A 414 16.29 -2.52 21.93
C ARG A 414 15.66 -2.54 23.31
N HIS A 415 14.35 -2.44 23.41
CA HIS A 415 13.66 -2.27 24.69
C HIS A 415 12.95 -3.53 25.18
N PHE A 416 12.78 -4.51 24.29
CA PHE A 416 12.05 -5.73 24.62
C PHE A 416 12.76 -6.99 24.12
N THR A 417 12.74 -8.02 24.96
CA THR A 417 12.97 -9.39 24.55
C THR A 417 11.67 -9.97 24.02
N ILE A 418 11.64 -10.46 22.80
CA ILE A 418 10.50 -11.15 22.21
C ILE A 418 10.69 -12.65 22.44
N GLU A 419 9.70 -13.31 23.05
CA GLU A 419 9.72 -14.78 23.21
C GLU A 419 9.45 -15.45 21.87
N THR A 420 10.21 -16.47 21.54
CA THR A 420 10.03 -17.26 20.32
C THR A 420 8.92 -18.29 20.47
N THR A 421 8.34 -18.72 19.35
CA THR A 421 7.24 -19.68 19.34
C THR A 421 7.33 -20.63 18.14
N ASP A 422 7.04 -21.91 18.35
CA ASP A 422 6.87 -22.93 17.31
C ASP A 422 5.43 -23.03 16.79
N ALA A 423 4.54 -22.17 17.26
CA ALA A 423 3.15 -22.15 16.80
C ALA A 423 3.08 -21.94 15.28
N PRO A 424 2.11 -22.57 14.58
CA PRO A 424 1.91 -22.35 13.16
C PRO A 424 1.76 -20.85 12.82
N GLY A 425 2.26 -20.47 11.64
CA GLY A 425 2.12 -19.10 11.16
C GLY A 425 0.66 -18.67 11.07
N GLU A 426 0.39 -17.42 11.40
CA GLU A 426 -0.95 -16.87 11.32
C GLU A 426 -1.48 -16.86 9.88
N GLN A 427 -2.77 -17.09 9.76
CA GLN A 427 -3.46 -17.03 8.48
C GLN A 427 -3.67 -15.57 8.05
N TRP A 428 -3.88 -15.39 6.75
CA TRP A 428 -4.20 -14.12 6.14
C TRP A 428 -5.65 -13.71 6.46
N TYR A 429 -5.83 -12.48 6.91
CA TYR A 429 -7.14 -11.87 7.07
C TYR A 429 -7.28 -10.65 6.16
N CYS A 430 -8.30 -10.64 5.29
CA CYS A 430 -8.59 -9.53 4.39
C CYS A 430 -9.45 -8.49 5.10
N ARG A 431 -8.90 -7.29 5.32
CA ARG A 431 -9.63 -6.16 5.91
C ARG A 431 -10.34 -5.27 4.88
N GLY A 432 -10.45 -5.74 3.65
CA GLY A 432 -11.00 -5.00 2.51
C GLY A 432 -9.93 -4.84 1.42
N VAL A 433 -9.05 -3.87 1.52
CA VAL A 433 -7.93 -3.69 0.59
C VAL A 433 -6.67 -4.38 1.09
N THR A 434 -6.39 -4.29 2.38
CA THR A 434 -5.19 -4.79 3.04
C THR A 434 -5.34 -6.22 3.56
N TYR A 435 -4.21 -6.93 3.63
CA TYR A 435 -4.09 -8.22 4.31
C TYR A 435 -3.26 -8.10 5.59
N THR A 436 -3.82 -8.59 6.69
CA THR A 436 -3.18 -8.59 8.01
C THR A 436 -3.05 -10.01 8.56
N PRO A 437 -2.20 -10.24 9.57
CA PRO A 437 -2.26 -11.48 10.35
C PRO A 437 -3.65 -11.61 11.00
N LYS A 438 -4.21 -12.82 10.96
CA LYS A 438 -5.59 -13.08 11.42
C LYS A 438 -5.77 -12.80 12.91
N ASP A 439 -4.79 -13.19 13.71
CA ASP A 439 -4.78 -13.02 15.16
C ASP A 439 -4.01 -11.76 15.61
N GLY A 440 -3.66 -10.90 14.64
CA GLY A 440 -3.05 -9.59 14.86
C GLY A 440 -1.55 -9.59 15.11
N GLY A 441 -0.83 -10.63 14.70
CA GLY A 441 0.61 -10.73 14.93
C GLY A 441 0.94 -10.89 16.40
N ARG A 442 0.45 -11.98 17.02
CA ARG A 442 0.60 -12.22 18.47
C ARG A 442 2.04 -12.54 18.84
N ILE A 443 2.53 -11.87 19.87
CA ILE A 443 3.83 -12.10 20.49
C ILE A 443 3.72 -12.07 22.01
N VAL A 444 4.78 -12.52 22.69
CA VAL A 444 5.01 -12.32 24.11
C VAL A 444 6.31 -11.52 24.25
N VAL A 445 6.31 -10.52 25.13
CA VAL A 445 7.48 -9.67 25.35
C VAL A 445 7.81 -9.52 26.83
N ARG A 446 9.08 -9.19 27.12
CA ARG A 446 9.57 -8.73 28.43
C ARG A 446 10.45 -7.51 28.22
N ARG A 447 10.41 -6.53 29.10
CA ARG A 447 11.33 -5.40 29.05
C ARG A 447 12.77 -5.87 29.26
N ARG A 448 13.68 -5.21 28.55
CA ARG A 448 15.13 -5.41 28.67
C ARG A 448 15.73 -4.46 29.69
#